data_9afe1bf91bc360b98ce4ea59e507280b
#
_entry.id   9afe1bf91bc360b98ce4ea59e507280b
#
_cell.length_a   1.000
_cell.length_b   1.000
_cell.length_c   1.000
_cell.angle_alpha   90.00
_cell.angle_beta   90.00
_cell.angle_gamma   90.00
#
_symmetry.space_group_name_H-M   'P 1'
#
loop_
_entity.id
_entity.type
_entity.pdbx_description
1 polymer ?
#
loop_
_entity_poly.entity_id
_entity_poly.type
_entity_poly.pdbx_seq_one_letter_code
_entity_poly.pdbx_strand_id
1 'polypeptide(L)'
;MNILEQMMIFGGILIAGYLIGSVPFGFIIGKLKGVDIRTVGSGNIGATNVTRAVSPLAGKICFLLDFCKGLLPVLAWQMLLKRGIIADVAWNLGEVAVILSVVIGHMFTCFLGFRGGKGIATAVGGVAAIAPLPALAAFLTWLVIFKISGYVSLGSILGAVSLPLWALLLAWLKVTVFLPWSIIIFFAILALIAVWTHRSNIKRLLDGTENSFKKK
;
A
#
# COMPACT_ATOMS: atom_id res chain seq x y z
N MET A 1 9.10 12.15 -29.48
CA MET A 1 7.71 12.15 -28.97
C MET A 1 7.34 13.57 -28.63
N ASN A 2 6.20 14.07 -29.11
CA ASN A 2 5.73 15.41 -28.76
C ASN A 2 5.09 15.42 -27.35
N ILE A 3 4.81 16.63 -26.80
CA ILE A 3 4.31 16.75 -25.42
C ILE A 3 2.92 16.11 -25.25
N LEU A 4 2.07 16.16 -26.27
CA LEU A 4 0.74 15.57 -26.23
C LEU A 4 0.80 14.03 -26.16
N GLU A 5 1.68 13.42 -26.96
CA GLU A 5 1.91 11.97 -26.92
C GLU A 5 2.40 11.53 -25.53
N GLN A 6 3.33 12.29 -24.92
CA GLN A 6 3.81 12.00 -23.57
C GLN A 6 2.70 12.09 -22.52
N MET A 7 1.86 13.12 -22.59
CA MET A 7 0.71 13.29 -21.70
C MET A 7 -0.32 12.14 -21.86
N MET A 8 -0.59 11.71 -23.09
CA MET A 8 -1.52 10.59 -23.35
C MET A 8 -0.96 9.27 -22.79
N ILE A 9 0.33 8.99 -22.98
CA ILE A 9 0.97 7.79 -22.43
C ILE A 9 0.94 7.82 -20.91
N PHE A 10 1.31 8.95 -20.29
CA PHE A 10 1.26 9.12 -18.85
C PHE A 10 -0.14 8.92 -18.30
N GLY A 11 -1.15 9.55 -18.90
CA GLY A 11 -2.57 9.36 -18.54
C GLY A 11 -3.00 7.91 -18.66
N GLY A 12 -2.63 7.22 -19.74
CA GLY A 12 -2.89 5.80 -19.93
C GLY A 12 -2.27 4.92 -18.85
N ILE A 13 -1.03 5.22 -18.44
CA ILE A 13 -0.34 4.50 -17.36
C ILE A 13 -1.07 4.70 -16.01
N LEU A 14 -1.54 5.91 -15.71
CA LEU A 14 -2.30 6.17 -14.48
C LEU A 14 -3.65 5.45 -14.47
N ILE A 15 -4.36 5.43 -15.60
CA ILE A 15 -5.61 4.67 -15.73
C ILE A 15 -5.35 3.17 -15.56
N ALA A 16 -4.32 2.63 -16.21
CA ALA A 16 -3.93 1.23 -16.05
C ALA A 16 -3.54 0.93 -14.59
N GLY A 17 -2.77 1.81 -13.94
CA GLY A 17 -2.44 1.72 -12.52
C GLY A 17 -3.68 1.66 -11.63
N TYR A 18 -4.65 2.55 -11.85
CA TYR A 18 -5.91 2.54 -11.13
C TYR A 18 -6.69 1.23 -11.34
N LEU A 19 -6.78 0.72 -12.56
CA LEU A 19 -7.48 -0.53 -12.87
C LEU A 19 -6.80 -1.74 -12.23
N ILE A 20 -5.46 -1.83 -12.30
CA ILE A 20 -4.67 -2.87 -11.63
C ILE A 20 -4.87 -2.78 -10.10
N GLY A 21 -4.80 -1.57 -9.55
CA GLY A 21 -5.07 -1.31 -8.13
C GLY A 21 -6.47 -1.73 -7.71
N SER A 22 -7.46 -1.53 -8.60
CA SER A 22 -8.86 -1.87 -8.36
C SER A 22 -9.14 -3.36 -8.26
N VAL A 23 -8.26 -4.26 -8.75
CA VAL A 23 -8.47 -5.71 -8.63
C VAL A 23 -8.60 -6.09 -7.14
N PRO A 24 -9.79 -6.57 -6.69
CA PRO A 24 -10.07 -6.80 -5.28
C PRO A 24 -9.71 -8.23 -4.87
N PHE A 25 -8.40 -8.54 -4.80
CA PHE A 25 -7.91 -9.91 -4.56
C PHE A 25 -8.52 -10.57 -3.32
N GLY A 26 -8.65 -9.85 -2.21
CA GLY A 26 -9.25 -10.43 -1.02
C GLY A 26 -10.72 -10.82 -1.21
N PHE A 27 -11.50 -10.00 -1.93
CA PHE A 27 -12.88 -10.35 -2.26
C PHE A 27 -12.95 -11.58 -3.18
N ILE A 28 -12.08 -11.64 -4.20
CA ILE A 28 -11.99 -12.79 -5.12
C ILE A 28 -11.65 -14.06 -4.34
N ILE A 29 -10.62 -14.02 -3.50
CA ILE A 29 -10.19 -15.17 -2.67
C ILE A 29 -11.32 -15.61 -1.73
N GLY A 30 -12.02 -14.66 -1.09
CA GLY A 30 -13.17 -14.97 -0.25
C GLY A 30 -14.27 -15.69 -1.03
N LYS A 31 -14.66 -15.14 -2.18
CA LYS A 31 -15.70 -15.74 -3.05
C LYS A 31 -15.33 -17.13 -3.54
N LEU A 32 -14.08 -17.36 -3.93
CA LEU A 32 -13.58 -18.70 -4.32
C LEU A 32 -13.64 -19.74 -3.18
N LYS A 33 -13.72 -19.27 -1.93
CA LYS A 33 -13.88 -20.09 -0.72
C LYS A 33 -15.32 -20.07 -0.16
N GLY A 34 -16.28 -19.55 -0.91
CA GLY A 34 -17.69 -19.48 -0.50
C GLY A 34 -18.00 -18.42 0.56
N VAL A 35 -17.07 -17.49 0.83
CA VAL A 35 -17.22 -16.46 1.88
C VAL A 35 -17.28 -15.07 1.29
N ASP A 36 -18.31 -14.29 1.60
CA ASP A 36 -18.29 -12.86 1.33
C ASP A 36 -17.61 -12.12 2.49
N ILE A 37 -16.32 -11.81 2.31
CA ILE A 37 -15.50 -11.18 3.36
C ILE A 37 -15.97 -9.78 3.78
N ARG A 38 -16.89 -9.16 3.02
CA ARG A 38 -17.49 -7.86 3.34
C ARG A 38 -18.52 -7.95 4.47
N THR A 39 -19.07 -9.15 4.71
CA THR A 39 -20.07 -9.42 5.73
C THR A 39 -19.50 -10.09 6.98
N VAL A 40 -18.19 -10.41 6.99
CA VAL A 40 -17.54 -11.17 8.06
C VAL A 40 -16.36 -10.38 8.65
N GLY A 41 -16.11 -10.53 9.93
CA GLY A 41 -15.01 -9.92 10.64
C GLY A 41 -15.06 -8.39 10.62
N SER A 42 -14.05 -7.74 10.04
CA SER A 42 -14.02 -6.27 9.93
C SER A 42 -14.78 -5.73 8.70
N GLY A 43 -15.29 -6.58 7.83
CA GLY A 43 -15.89 -6.21 6.56
C GLY A 43 -14.91 -5.64 5.52
N ASN A 44 -13.62 -5.53 5.85
CA ASN A 44 -12.60 -5.02 4.93
C ASN A 44 -12.12 -6.11 3.98
N ILE A 45 -11.86 -5.77 2.70
CA ILE A 45 -11.40 -6.72 1.69
C ILE A 45 -9.88 -7.04 1.77
N GLY A 46 -9.14 -6.46 2.72
CA GLY A 46 -7.68 -6.65 2.85
C GLY A 46 -7.29 -7.97 3.51
N ALA A 47 -6.02 -8.33 3.35
CA ALA A 47 -5.39 -9.58 3.79
C ALA A 47 -5.68 -9.97 5.25
N THR A 48 -5.71 -9.00 6.17
CA THR A 48 -5.99 -9.25 7.59
C THR A 48 -7.39 -9.85 7.82
N ASN A 49 -8.40 -9.34 7.11
CA ASN A 49 -9.75 -9.87 7.20
C ASN A 49 -9.84 -11.24 6.49
N VAL A 50 -9.19 -11.42 5.35
CA VAL A 50 -9.09 -12.71 4.66
C VAL A 50 -8.43 -13.77 5.56
N THR A 51 -7.37 -13.41 6.31
CA THR A 51 -6.75 -14.31 7.30
C THR A 51 -7.75 -14.81 8.34
N ARG A 52 -8.64 -13.93 8.81
CA ARG A 52 -9.64 -14.27 9.84
C ARG A 52 -10.84 -15.01 9.28
N ALA A 53 -11.33 -14.56 8.13
CA ALA A 53 -12.58 -15.06 7.55
C ALA A 53 -12.40 -16.36 6.75
N VAL A 54 -11.20 -16.61 6.20
CA VAL A 54 -10.94 -17.76 5.32
C VAL A 54 -9.84 -18.66 5.91
N SER A 55 -8.57 -18.20 5.87
CA SER A 55 -7.44 -18.95 6.45
C SER A 55 -6.16 -18.08 6.46
N PRO A 56 -5.16 -18.44 7.29
CA PRO A 56 -3.86 -17.76 7.30
C PRO A 56 -3.15 -17.81 5.94
N LEU A 57 -3.23 -18.92 5.20
CA LEU A 57 -2.64 -19.06 3.87
C LEU A 57 -3.33 -18.12 2.86
N ALA A 58 -4.66 -18.07 2.86
CA ALA A 58 -5.44 -17.18 2.00
C ALA A 58 -5.09 -15.70 2.26
N GLY A 59 -4.92 -15.33 3.52
CA GLY A 59 -4.49 -13.99 3.90
C GLY A 59 -3.09 -13.64 3.40
N LYS A 60 -2.13 -14.57 3.49
CA LYS A 60 -0.77 -14.38 2.94
C LYS A 60 -0.78 -14.21 1.43
N ILE A 61 -1.56 -15.02 0.71
CA ILE A 61 -1.73 -14.90 -0.75
C ILE A 61 -2.35 -13.54 -1.10
N CYS A 62 -3.40 -13.14 -0.39
CA CYS A 62 -4.03 -11.83 -0.57
C CYS A 62 -3.02 -10.69 -0.35
N PHE A 63 -2.22 -10.75 0.72
CA PHE A 63 -1.18 -9.76 0.99
C PHE A 63 -0.17 -9.70 -0.15
N LEU A 64 0.34 -10.86 -0.61
CA LEU A 64 1.32 -10.92 -1.70
C LEU A 64 0.76 -10.31 -2.99
N LEU A 65 -0.47 -10.66 -3.37
CA LEU A 65 -1.11 -10.12 -4.57
C LEU A 65 -1.35 -8.61 -4.46
N ASP A 66 -1.82 -8.12 -3.31
CA ASP A 66 -2.00 -6.68 -3.06
C ASP A 66 -0.66 -5.92 -3.01
N PHE A 67 0.41 -6.54 -2.53
CA PHE A 67 1.77 -6.02 -2.58
C PHE A 67 2.29 -5.96 -4.02
N CYS A 68 2.17 -7.06 -4.76
CA CYS A 68 2.64 -7.13 -6.15
C CYS A 68 1.92 -6.13 -7.07
N LYS A 69 0.61 -5.92 -6.89
CA LYS A 69 -0.10 -4.91 -7.70
C LYS A 69 0.37 -3.49 -7.42
N GLY A 70 0.98 -3.22 -6.24
CA GLY A 70 1.65 -1.95 -5.94
C GLY A 70 3.06 -1.87 -6.52
N LEU A 71 3.83 -2.96 -6.39
CA LEU A 71 5.23 -3.05 -6.81
C LEU A 71 5.38 -3.01 -8.35
N LEU A 72 4.67 -3.91 -9.05
CA LEU A 72 4.91 -4.16 -10.46
C LEU A 72 4.64 -2.95 -11.37
N PRO A 73 3.58 -2.13 -11.19
CA PRO A 73 3.38 -0.93 -12.00
C PRO A 73 4.50 0.09 -11.85
N VAL A 74 5.09 0.24 -10.65
CA VAL A 74 6.20 1.16 -10.41
C VAL A 74 7.48 0.65 -11.07
N LEU A 75 7.77 -0.65 -10.97
CA LEU A 75 8.89 -1.25 -11.68
C LEU A 75 8.74 -1.14 -13.21
N ALA A 76 7.52 -1.31 -13.72
CA ALA A 76 7.22 -1.11 -15.14
C ALA A 76 7.47 0.34 -15.57
N TRP A 77 7.03 1.32 -14.76
CA TRP A 77 7.33 2.75 -14.97
C TRP A 77 8.83 3.00 -15.06
N GLN A 78 9.61 2.52 -14.08
CA GLN A 78 11.07 2.67 -14.05
C GLN A 78 11.75 2.01 -15.27
N MET A 79 11.22 0.86 -15.70
CA MET A 79 11.72 0.19 -16.91
C MET A 79 11.46 1.01 -18.19
N LEU A 80 10.27 1.63 -18.31
CA LEU A 80 9.93 2.49 -19.45
C LEU A 80 10.80 3.74 -19.47
N LEU A 81 11.06 4.37 -18.32
CA LEU A 81 12.01 5.47 -18.18
C LEU A 81 13.41 5.07 -18.62
N LYS A 82 13.94 3.95 -18.10
CA LYS A 82 15.29 3.47 -18.41
C LYS A 82 15.48 3.16 -19.89
N ARG A 83 14.41 2.75 -20.58
CA ARG A 83 14.41 2.50 -22.04
C ARG A 83 14.20 3.75 -22.88
N GLY A 84 14.00 4.91 -22.27
CA GLY A 84 13.71 6.16 -22.99
C GLY A 84 12.35 6.18 -23.71
N ILE A 85 11.42 5.27 -23.34
CA ILE A 85 10.09 5.19 -23.95
C ILE A 85 9.20 6.34 -23.42
N ILE A 86 9.42 6.75 -22.17
CA ILE A 86 8.76 7.89 -21.55
C ILE A 86 9.82 8.86 -21.01
N ALA A 87 9.47 10.15 -20.96
CA ALA A 87 10.30 11.14 -20.31
C ALA A 87 10.11 11.13 -18.79
N ASP A 88 11.18 11.47 -18.06
CA ASP A 88 11.07 11.67 -16.63
C ASP A 88 10.19 12.88 -16.34
N VAL A 89 9.29 12.74 -15.40
CA VAL A 89 8.52 13.83 -14.84
C VAL A 89 9.33 14.42 -13.68
N ALA A 90 9.56 15.73 -13.72
CA ALA A 90 10.41 16.39 -12.76
C ALA A 90 10.14 15.91 -11.31
N TRP A 91 11.25 15.69 -10.56
CA TRP A 91 11.19 15.45 -9.11
C TRP A 91 10.59 14.10 -8.70
N ASN A 92 10.70 13.06 -9.53
CA ASN A 92 10.15 11.73 -9.30
C ASN A 92 8.61 11.70 -9.14
N LEU A 93 7.92 12.71 -9.66
CA LEU A 93 6.46 12.78 -9.58
C LEU A 93 5.77 11.66 -10.38
N GLY A 94 6.47 11.08 -11.35
CA GLY A 94 5.97 9.94 -12.13
C GLY A 94 5.73 8.70 -11.25
N GLU A 95 6.73 8.27 -10.49
CA GLU A 95 6.60 7.15 -9.55
C GLU A 95 5.53 7.43 -8.48
N VAL A 96 5.52 8.64 -7.93
CA VAL A 96 4.51 9.08 -6.96
C VAL A 96 3.10 8.95 -7.53
N ALA A 97 2.89 9.45 -8.76
CA ALA A 97 1.59 9.39 -9.42
C ALA A 97 1.14 7.94 -9.71
N VAL A 98 2.08 7.07 -10.16
CA VAL A 98 1.80 5.64 -10.37
C VAL A 98 1.43 4.97 -9.04
N ILE A 99 2.18 5.18 -7.96
CA ILE A 99 1.84 4.61 -6.64
C ILE A 99 0.46 5.09 -6.19
N LEU A 100 0.19 6.40 -6.29
CA LEU A 100 -1.11 6.96 -5.92
C LEU A 100 -2.25 6.37 -6.75
N SER A 101 -2.08 6.21 -8.06
CA SER A 101 -3.12 5.65 -8.93
C SER A 101 -3.50 4.22 -8.50
N VAL A 102 -2.51 3.38 -8.20
CA VAL A 102 -2.74 2.00 -7.75
C VAL A 102 -3.35 1.95 -6.34
N VAL A 103 -2.88 2.80 -5.42
CA VAL A 103 -3.41 2.88 -4.04
C VAL A 103 -4.85 3.38 -4.05
N ILE A 104 -5.16 4.42 -4.84
CA ILE A 104 -6.52 4.92 -5.03
C ILE A 104 -7.41 3.84 -5.63
N GLY A 105 -6.92 3.08 -6.63
CA GLY A 105 -7.63 1.93 -7.20
C GLY A 105 -7.96 0.87 -6.14
N HIS A 106 -7.01 0.54 -5.26
CA HIS A 106 -7.27 -0.39 -4.17
C HIS A 106 -8.29 0.14 -3.14
N MET A 107 -8.24 1.43 -2.82
CA MET A 107 -9.13 2.05 -1.82
C MET A 107 -10.54 2.31 -2.37
N PHE A 108 -10.62 2.68 -3.63
CA PHE A 108 -11.86 3.07 -4.33
C PHE A 108 -12.04 2.22 -5.59
N THR A 109 -12.06 0.89 -5.42
CA THR A 109 -12.15 -0.04 -6.53
C THR A 109 -13.46 0.11 -7.31
N CYS A 110 -13.36 0.34 -8.63
CA CYS A 110 -14.52 0.41 -9.52
C CYS A 110 -15.31 -0.91 -9.60
N PHE A 111 -14.68 -2.05 -9.31
CA PHE A 111 -15.32 -3.36 -9.35
C PHE A 111 -16.24 -3.66 -8.15
N LEU A 112 -16.17 -2.86 -7.07
CA LEU A 112 -16.99 -3.04 -5.87
C LEU A 112 -17.72 -1.75 -5.45
N GLY A 113 -18.15 -0.95 -6.42
CA GLY A 113 -18.88 0.29 -6.17
C GLY A 113 -18.07 1.31 -5.38
N PHE A 114 -16.79 1.43 -5.69
CA PHE A 114 -15.81 2.34 -5.06
C PHE A 114 -15.60 2.10 -3.55
N ARG A 115 -15.84 0.87 -3.08
CA ARG A 115 -15.64 0.44 -1.69
C ARG A 115 -14.55 -0.61 -1.62
N GLY A 116 -13.33 -0.19 -1.36
CA GLY A 116 -12.14 -1.04 -1.35
C GLY A 116 -11.53 -1.28 0.03
N GLY A 117 -10.22 -1.55 0.03
CA GLY A 117 -9.41 -1.77 1.22
C GLY A 117 -8.77 -0.49 1.76
N LYS A 118 -7.72 -0.65 2.60
CA LYS A 118 -7.00 0.46 3.21
C LYS A 118 -5.74 0.89 2.45
N GLY A 119 -5.35 0.12 1.44
CA GLY A 119 -4.20 0.44 0.60
C GLY A 119 -2.82 0.10 1.18
N ILE A 120 -2.72 -0.45 2.39
CA ILE A 120 -1.42 -0.64 3.08
C ILE A 120 -0.48 -1.56 2.30
N ALA A 121 -0.89 -2.78 1.96
CA ALA A 121 -0.04 -3.73 1.24
C ALA A 121 0.38 -3.18 -0.14
N THR A 122 -0.55 -2.52 -0.82
CA THR A 122 -0.34 -1.88 -2.13
C THR A 122 0.64 -0.71 -2.02
N ALA A 123 0.49 0.16 -1.02
CA ALA A 123 1.43 1.25 -0.77
C ALA A 123 2.83 0.74 -0.43
N VAL A 124 2.93 -0.29 0.43
CA VAL A 124 4.23 -0.92 0.76
C VAL A 124 4.90 -1.50 -0.48
N GLY A 125 4.13 -2.14 -1.38
CA GLY A 125 4.65 -2.62 -2.66
C GLY A 125 5.23 -1.51 -3.53
N GLY A 126 4.48 -0.41 -3.72
CA GLY A 126 4.95 0.74 -4.50
C GLY A 126 6.17 1.43 -3.87
N VAL A 127 6.15 1.62 -2.56
CA VAL A 127 7.29 2.21 -1.82
C VAL A 127 8.53 1.33 -1.90
N ALA A 128 8.37 -0.01 -1.84
CA ALA A 128 9.49 -0.95 -1.95
C ALA A 128 10.22 -0.84 -3.30
N ALA A 129 9.54 -0.43 -4.38
CA ALA A 129 10.17 -0.19 -5.69
C ALA A 129 11.09 1.04 -5.69
N ILE A 130 10.76 2.09 -4.93
CA ILE A 130 11.51 3.37 -4.94
C ILE A 130 12.45 3.52 -3.75
N ALA A 131 12.13 2.90 -2.62
CA ALA A 131 12.88 3.03 -1.37
C ALA A 131 12.88 1.71 -0.57
N PRO A 132 13.56 0.65 -1.04
CA PRO A 132 13.47 -0.70 -0.47
C PRO A 132 13.93 -0.78 0.99
N LEU A 133 15.01 -0.08 1.38
CA LEU A 133 15.50 -0.12 2.76
C LEU A 133 14.59 0.63 3.74
N PRO A 134 14.11 1.86 3.46
CA PRO A 134 13.06 2.50 4.26
C PRO A 134 11.79 1.67 4.38
N ALA A 135 11.34 1.04 3.26
CA ALA A 135 10.17 0.15 3.27
C ALA A 135 10.38 -1.07 4.18
N LEU A 136 11.56 -1.70 4.12
CA LEU A 136 11.92 -2.82 4.99
C LEU A 136 11.94 -2.39 6.46
N ALA A 137 12.54 -1.25 6.79
CA ALA A 137 12.61 -0.74 8.15
C ALA A 137 11.20 -0.42 8.71
N ALA A 138 10.32 0.18 7.89
CA ALA A 138 8.94 0.41 8.25
C ALA A 138 8.15 -0.90 8.43
N PHE A 139 8.40 -1.91 7.58
CA PHE A 139 7.84 -3.26 7.75
C PHE A 139 8.32 -3.94 9.04
N LEU A 140 9.60 -3.80 9.39
CA LEU A 140 10.13 -4.32 10.66
C LEU A 140 9.49 -3.59 11.86
N THR A 141 9.27 -2.28 11.78
CA THR A 141 8.49 -1.54 12.78
C THR A 141 7.08 -2.12 12.92
N TRP A 142 6.38 -2.35 11.80
CA TRP A 142 5.08 -3.03 11.80
C TRP A 142 5.15 -4.39 12.51
N LEU A 143 6.14 -5.21 12.17
CA LEU A 143 6.29 -6.57 12.70
C LEU A 143 6.52 -6.56 14.22
N VAL A 144 7.40 -5.69 14.72
CA VAL A 144 7.69 -5.54 16.16
C VAL A 144 6.43 -5.11 16.90
N ILE A 145 5.75 -4.06 16.43
CA ILE A 145 4.51 -3.57 17.05
C ILE A 145 3.42 -4.64 17.04
N PHE A 146 3.25 -5.34 15.92
CA PHE A 146 2.29 -6.44 15.83
C PHE A 146 2.62 -7.58 16.81
N LYS A 147 3.88 -8.00 16.91
CA LYS A 147 4.31 -9.06 17.83
C LYS A 147 4.09 -8.67 19.29
N ILE A 148 4.39 -7.43 19.66
CA ILE A 148 4.22 -6.92 21.02
C ILE A 148 2.75 -6.70 21.37
N SER A 149 1.96 -6.08 20.48
CA SER A 149 0.58 -5.67 20.77
C SER A 149 -0.49 -6.71 20.39
N GLY A 150 -0.23 -7.51 19.35
CA GLY A 150 -1.23 -8.38 18.72
C GLY A 150 -2.18 -7.65 17.75
N TYR A 151 -2.03 -6.34 17.56
CA TYR A 151 -2.90 -5.53 16.71
C TYR A 151 -2.23 -5.19 15.37
N VAL A 152 -2.73 -5.78 14.27
CA VAL A 152 -2.25 -5.46 12.91
C VAL A 152 -2.48 -3.99 12.58
N SER A 153 -3.61 -3.41 13.03
CA SER A 153 -3.94 -2.01 12.79
C SER A 153 -2.94 -1.04 13.43
N LEU A 154 -2.54 -1.29 14.67
CA LEU A 154 -1.55 -0.47 15.38
C LEU A 154 -0.18 -0.56 14.68
N GLY A 155 0.25 -1.78 14.31
CA GLY A 155 1.45 -1.98 13.51
C GLY A 155 1.40 -1.21 12.19
N SER A 156 0.27 -1.26 11.47
CA SER A 156 0.10 -0.58 10.18
C SER A 156 0.19 0.94 10.29
N ILE A 157 -0.41 1.52 11.33
CA ILE A 157 -0.34 2.96 11.59
C ILE A 157 1.10 3.37 11.90
N LEU A 158 1.73 2.70 12.88
CA LEU A 158 3.09 3.06 13.33
C LEU A 158 4.14 2.74 12.26
N GLY A 159 3.98 1.65 11.50
CA GLY A 159 4.82 1.35 10.34
C GLY A 159 4.73 2.43 9.26
N ALA A 160 3.53 2.90 8.94
CA ALA A 160 3.35 3.98 7.96
C ALA A 160 3.94 5.31 8.46
N VAL A 161 3.72 5.68 9.73
CA VAL A 161 4.27 6.90 10.32
C VAL A 161 5.79 6.84 10.42
N SER A 162 6.37 5.67 10.68
CA SER A 162 7.83 5.50 10.75
C SER A 162 8.52 5.57 9.38
N LEU A 163 7.82 5.39 8.26
CA LEU A 163 8.41 5.34 6.92
C LEU A 163 9.22 6.60 6.56
N PRO A 164 8.68 7.82 6.62
CA PRO A 164 9.46 9.04 6.35
C PRO A 164 10.62 9.21 7.35
N LEU A 165 10.44 8.82 8.61
CA LEU A 165 11.48 8.91 9.63
C LEU A 165 12.64 7.94 9.32
N TRP A 166 12.35 6.71 8.91
CA TRP A 166 13.37 5.76 8.47
C TRP A 166 14.11 6.23 7.22
N ALA A 167 13.40 6.85 6.26
CA ALA A 167 14.03 7.40 5.06
C ALA A 167 15.06 8.48 5.43
N LEU A 168 14.73 9.39 6.35
CA LEU A 168 15.64 10.42 6.82
C LEU A 168 16.78 9.85 7.66
N LEU A 169 16.49 8.94 8.59
CA LEU A 169 17.50 8.35 9.47
C LEU A 169 18.54 7.53 8.69
N LEU A 170 18.10 6.68 7.75
CA LEU A 170 19.02 5.88 6.94
C LEU A 170 19.89 6.73 6.02
N ALA A 171 19.37 7.85 5.51
CA ALA A 171 20.15 8.81 4.74
C ALA A 171 21.17 9.54 5.65
N TRP A 172 20.76 9.97 6.85
CA TRP A 172 21.67 10.59 7.83
C TRP A 172 22.80 9.64 8.26
N LEU A 173 22.47 8.36 8.46
CA LEU A 173 23.45 7.30 8.74
C LEU A 173 24.30 6.90 7.53
N LYS A 174 24.09 7.52 6.37
CA LYS A 174 24.77 7.22 5.08
C LYS A 174 24.58 5.77 4.61
N VAL A 175 23.51 5.09 5.06
CA VAL A 175 23.14 3.74 4.61
C VAL A 175 22.43 3.82 3.26
N THR A 176 21.69 4.89 3.00
CA THR A 176 21.03 5.19 1.71
C THR A 176 21.40 6.58 1.23
N VAL A 177 21.18 6.85 -0.05
CA VAL A 177 21.21 8.21 -0.58
C VAL A 177 20.01 9.00 -0.03
N PHE A 178 20.17 10.32 0.09
CA PHE A 178 19.05 11.18 0.46
C PHE A 178 18.00 11.20 -0.65
N LEU A 179 16.77 10.85 -0.30
CA LEU A 179 15.65 10.89 -1.25
C LEU A 179 15.22 12.36 -1.46
N PRO A 180 14.75 12.73 -2.66
CA PRO A 180 14.17 14.05 -2.90
C PRO A 180 13.06 14.38 -1.90
N TRP A 181 12.94 15.63 -1.52
CA TRP A 181 11.90 16.08 -0.59
C TRP A 181 10.47 15.75 -1.06
N SER A 182 10.24 15.71 -2.38
CA SER A 182 8.98 15.24 -2.96
C SER A 182 8.61 13.84 -2.50
N ILE A 183 9.58 12.92 -2.43
CA ILE A 183 9.37 11.54 -1.95
C ILE A 183 9.16 11.51 -0.43
N ILE A 184 9.91 12.30 0.34
CA ILE A 184 9.72 12.37 1.81
C ILE A 184 8.32 12.91 2.14
N ILE A 185 7.90 13.98 1.46
CA ILE A 185 6.55 14.56 1.61
C ILE A 185 5.49 13.53 1.20
N PHE A 186 5.71 12.82 0.10
CA PHE A 186 4.82 11.74 -0.33
C PHE A 186 4.68 10.63 0.72
N PHE A 187 5.78 10.20 1.36
CA PHE A 187 5.73 9.23 2.47
C PHE A 187 4.91 9.75 3.66
N ALA A 188 5.04 11.05 3.98
CA ALA A 188 4.21 11.68 5.00
C ALA A 188 2.72 11.68 4.61
N ILE A 189 2.40 11.95 3.34
CA ILE A 189 1.02 11.87 2.82
C ILE A 189 0.48 10.43 2.92
N LEU A 190 1.28 9.41 2.56
CA LEU A 190 0.88 8.01 2.72
C LEU A 190 0.62 7.66 4.19
N ALA A 191 1.43 8.17 5.12
CA ALA A 191 1.20 8.00 6.56
C ALA A 191 -0.13 8.64 7.00
N LEU A 192 -0.45 9.84 6.55
CA LEU A 192 -1.73 10.51 6.83
C LEU A 192 -2.92 9.70 6.26
N ILE A 193 -2.81 9.20 5.03
CA ILE A 193 -3.81 8.32 4.42
C ILE A 193 -3.97 7.04 5.25
N ALA A 194 -2.87 6.43 5.70
CA ALA A 194 -2.91 5.25 6.55
C ALA A 194 -3.63 5.52 7.88
N VAL A 195 -3.34 6.62 8.56
CA VAL A 195 -4.04 7.04 9.79
C VAL A 195 -5.53 7.23 9.51
N TRP A 196 -5.87 7.97 8.45
CA TRP A 196 -7.26 8.24 8.08
C TRP A 196 -8.04 6.96 7.76
N THR A 197 -7.47 6.03 7.00
CA THR A 197 -8.13 4.75 6.67
C THR A 197 -8.26 3.82 7.87
N HIS A 198 -7.48 4.07 8.94
CA HIS A 198 -7.55 3.32 10.19
C HIS A 198 -8.38 4.02 11.29
N ARG A 199 -9.11 5.11 11.02
CA ARG A 199 -9.88 5.85 12.04
C ARG A 199 -10.84 4.98 12.83
N SER A 200 -11.52 4.00 12.21
CA SER A 200 -12.38 3.05 12.91
C SER A 200 -11.60 2.06 13.78
N ASN A 201 -10.38 1.69 13.38
CA ASN A 201 -9.51 0.85 14.20
C ASN A 201 -8.96 1.65 15.39
N ILE A 202 -8.59 2.92 15.18
CA ILE A 202 -8.13 3.81 16.25
C ILE A 202 -9.21 3.92 17.32
N LYS A 203 -10.46 4.15 16.90
CA LYS A 203 -11.57 4.18 17.86
C LYS A 203 -11.67 2.86 18.64
N ARG A 204 -11.66 1.71 17.96
CA ARG A 204 -11.70 0.41 18.64
C ARG A 204 -10.49 0.13 19.54
N LEU A 205 -9.30 0.62 19.18
CA LEU A 205 -8.10 0.52 20.03
C LEU A 205 -8.27 1.32 21.32
N LEU A 206 -8.83 2.53 21.25
CA LEU A 206 -9.12 3.37 22.40
C LEU A 206 -10.23 2.78 23.29
N ASP A 207 -11.25 2.19 22.67
CA ASP A 207 -12.38 1.54 23.37
C ASP A 207 -12.02 0.12 23.87
N GLY A 208 -10.81 -0.40 23.62
CA GLY A 208 -10.40 -1.76 23.98
C GLY A 208 -11.10 -2.89 23.21
N THR A 209 -11.78 -2.57 22.10
CA THR A 209 -12.62 -3.50 21.31
C THR A 209 -11.96 -3.91 19.98
N GLU A 210 -10.71 -3.53 19.73
CA GLU A 210 -10.01 -3.90 18.49
C GLU A 210 -9.69 -5.40 18.46
N ASN A 211 -9.82 -5.99 17.27
CA ASN A 211 -9.55 -7.42 17.05
C ASN A 211 -8.05 -7.72 17.19
N SER A 212 -7.68 -8.47 18.22
CA SER A 212 -6.31 -8.95 18.45
C SER A 212 -6.08 -10.34 17.83
N PHE A 213 -4.83 -10.60 17.41
CA PHE A 213 -4.33 -11.93 17.08
C PHE A 213 -3.70 -12.66 18.28
N LYS A 214 -3.51 -11.98 19.43
CA LYS A 214 -3.14 -12.68 20.66
C LYS A 214 -4.35 -13.43 21.18
N LYS A 215 -4.19 -14.72 21.47
CA LYS A 215 -5.16 -15.44 22.28
C LYS A 215 -5.23 -14.78 23.65
N LYS A 216 -6.45 -14.47 24.09
CA LYS A 216 -6.69 -14.11 25.49
C LYS A 216 -6.37 -15.31 26.37
#